data_58d2b896d5221b4c409938fd4f02b1ca
#
_entry.id   58d2b896d5221b4c409938fd4f02b1ca
#
_cell.length_a   1.000
_cell.length_b   1.000
_cell.length_c   1.000
_cell.angle_alpha   90.00
_cell.angle_beta   90.00
_cell.angle_gamma   90.00
#
_symmetry.space_group_name_H-M   'P 1'
#
loop_
_entity.id
_entity.type
_entity.pdbx_description
1 polymer ?
#
loop_
_entity_poly.entity_id
_entity_poly.type
_entity_poly.pdbx_seq_one_letter_code
_entity_poly.pdbx_strand_id
1 'polypeptide(L)'
;GYDEESGSFYYTSNEESPLRKAVYKIDKKGKKTKLSQQAGTNTPLFSSSMKYYMNKFSNLNTPMLITLNDNTGKTLKTLLTNDQLTQTLATYALPKKEFFTFKTTDGVTLNGWMMKPMAFDASKKYPVLMYQYSGPGSQQVTDTWGISWETYMASEGFVVVCVDGRGTGGRGEAFEKCTYMNIGVKEARD
;
A
#
# COMPACT_ATOMS: atom_id res chain seq x y z
N GLY A 1 16.40 6.97 -9.14
CA GLY A 1 17.81 7.16 -9.50
C GLY A 1 17.99 7.48 -10.96
N TYR A 2 19.18 7.87 -11.33
CA TYR A 2 19.57 8.20 -12.71
C TYR A 2 20.79 7.35 -13.12
N ASP A 3 20.69 6.72 -14.28
CA ASP A 3 21.78 5.96 -14.91
C ASP A 3 22.41 6.83 -16.00
N GLU A 4 23.62 7.32 -15.74
CA GLU A 4 24.35 8.20 -16.65
C GLU A 4 24.74 7.49 -17.96
N GLU A 5 25.04 6.18 -17.90
CA GLU A 5 25.46 5.41 -19.06
C GLU A 5 24.32 5.28 -20.09
N SER A 6 23.11 4.95 -19.63
CA SER A 6 21.94 4.80 -20.52
C SER A 6 21.10 6.07 -20.67
N GLY A 7 21.31 7.07 -19.82
CA GLY A 7 20.47 8.27 -19.75
C GLY A 7 19.06 7.98 -19.26
N SER A 8 18.88 6.98 -18.39
CA SER A 8 17.58 6.52 -17.93
C SER A 8 17.31 6.94 -16.49
N PHE A 9 16.04 7.30 -16.20
CA PHE A 9 15.55 7.54 -14.84
C PHE A 9 14.79 6.34 -14.31
N TYR A 10 15.02 5.99 -13.04
CA TYR A 10 14.30 4.97 -12.30
C TYR A 10 13.58 5.59 -11.10
N TYR A 11 12.30 5.30 -10.94
CA TYR A 11 11.46 5.89 -9.91
C TYR A 11 10.34 4.94 -9.49
N THR A 12 9.72 5.25 -8.35
CA THR A 12 8.48 4.61 -7.93
C THR A 12 7.32 5.56 -8.13
N SER A 13 6.16 5.02 -8.52
CA SER A 13 4.94 5.80 -8.72
C SER A 13 3.73 5.01 -8.24
N ASN A 14 2.71 5.76 -7.83
CA ASN A 14 1.39 5.27 -7.51
C ASN A 14 0.34 5.63 -8.59
N GLU A 15 0.79 5.89 -9.82
CA GLU A 15 -0.06 6.32 -10.94
C GLU A 15 -1.17 5.32 -11.32
N GLU A 16 -0.96 4.02 -11.04
CA GLU A 16 -1.98 2.99 -11.30
C GLU A 16 -3.03 2.90 -10.18
N SER A 17 -2.66 3.23 -8.97
CA SER A 17 -3.54 3.17 -7.80
C SER A 17 -2.92 3.94 -6.65
N PRO A 18 -3.69 4.78 -5.95
CA PRO A 18 -3.20 5.47 -4.75
C PRO A 18 -2.77 4.50 -3.64
N LEU A 19 -3.23 3.24 -3.68
CA LEU A 19 -2.95 2.22 -2.66
C LEU A 19 -1.64 1.47 -2.91
N ARG A 20 -1.03 1.60 -4.09
CA ARG A 20 0.08 0.78 -4.57
C ARG A 20 1.25 1.61 -5.03
N LYS A 21 2.43 1.00 -5.03
CA LYS A 21 3.64 1.59 -5.63
C LYS A 21 4.26 0.62 -6.60
N ALA A 22 4.48 1.06 -7.83
CA ALA A 22 5.15 0.31 -8.87
C ALA A 22 6.50 0.96 -9.22
N VAL A 23 7.42 0.18 -9.76
CA VAL A 23 8.76 0.62 -10.20
C VAL A 23 8.73 0.87 -11.70
N TYR A 24 9.23 2.01 -12.11
CA TYR A 24 9.29 2.45 -13.51
C TYR A 24 10.66 2.90 -13.93
N LYS A 25 10.88 2.81 -15.23
CA LYS A 25 12.01 3.38 -15.97
C LYS A 25 11.49 4.34 -17.04
N ILE A 26 12.15 5.49 -17.20
CA ILE A 26 12.00 6.36 -18.36
C ILE A 26 13.37 6.42 -19.05
N ASP A 27 13.43 6.05 -20.34
CA ASP A 27 14.65 6.14 -21.13
C ASP A 27 14.89 7.58 -21.66
N LYS A 28 16.06 7.81 -22.24
CA LYS A 28 16.45 9.11 -22.82
C LYS A 28 15.54 9.59 -23.96
N LYS A 29 14.69 8.72 -24.52
CA LYS A 29 13.70 9.06 -25.55
C LYS A 29 12.32 9.35 -24.94
N GLY A 30 12.19 9.31 -23.61
CA GLY A 30 10.93 9.53 -22.89
C GLY A 30 10.02 8.30 -22.85
N LYS A 31 10.47 7.12 -23.30
CA LYS A 31 9.68 5.89 -23.22
C LYS A 31 9.63 5.38 -21.79
N LYS A 32 8.42 5.32 -21.24
CA LYS A 32 8.15 4.75 -19.92
C LYS A 32 7.97 3.24 -20.01
N THR A 33 8.59 2.52 -19.08
CA THR A 33 8.47 1.07 -18.93
C THR A 33 8.25 0.73 -17.46
N LYS A 34 7.22 -0.08 -17.16
CA LYS A 34 7.00 -0.63 -15.83
C LYS A 34 7.92 -1.82 -15.61
N LEU A 35 8.67 -1.82 -14.50
CA LEU A 35 9.62 -2.87 -14.14
C LEU A 35 9.04 -3.88 -13.13
N SER A 36 8.19 -3.42 -12.21
CA SER A 36 7.54 -4.30 -11.24
C SER A 36 6.42 -5.12 -11.88
N GLN A 37 6.41 -6.43 -11.60
CA GLN A 37 5.45 -7.37 -12.22
C GLN A 37 4.16 -7.50 -11.41
N GLN A 38 4.24 -7.40 -10.09
CA GLN A 38 3.14 -7.70 -9.18
C GLN A 38 2.45 -6.44 -8.69
N ALA A 39 1.11 -6.51 -8.55
CA ALA A 39 0.31 -5.46 -7.95
C ALA A 39 0.44 -5.47 -6.43
N GLY A 40 0.83 -4.34 -5.86
CA GLY A 40 1.09 -4.15 -4.43
C GLY A 40 2.07 -3.01 -4.22
N THR A 41 2.75 -3.02 -3.09
CA THR A 41 3.76 -2.03 -2.76
C THR A 41 5.15 -2.57 -3.06
N ASN A 42 5.84 -1.91 -3.98
CA ASN A 42 7.21 -2.20 -4.39
C ASN A 42 8.15 -1.11 -3.87
N THR A 43 9.24 -1.51 -3.24
CA THR A 43 10.28 -0.61 -2.71
C THR A 43 11.64 -1.05 -3.24
N PRO A 44 12.11 -0.46 -4.35
CA PRO A 44 13.38 -0.82 -4.96
C PRO A 44 14.55 -0.16 -4.23
N LEU A 45 15.65 -0.89 -4.13
CA LEU A 45 16.96 -0.38 -3.74
C LEU A 45 17.93 -0.65 -4.87
N PHE A 46 18.27 0.37 -5.64
CA PHE A 46 19.18 0.26 -6.77
C PHE A 46 20.64 0.23 -6.34
N SER A 47 21.45 -0.53 -7.09
CA SER A 47 22.91 -0.45 -7.01
C SER A 47 23.41 0.92 -7.49
N SER A 48 24.64 1.32 -7.11
CA SER A 48 25.26 2.57 -7.57
C SER A 48 25.38 2.63 -9.09
N SER A 49 25.58 1.48 -9.76
CA SER A 49 25.64 1.38 -11.21
C SER A 49 24.29 1.37 -11.90
N MET A 50 23.17 1.40 -11.18
CA MET A 50 21.80 1.29 -11.69
C MET A 50 21.51 0.05 -12.56
N LYS A 51 22.43 -0.93 -12.59
CA LYS A 51 22.30 -2.18 -13.38
C LYS A 51 21.45 -3.23 -12.68
N TYR A 52 21.35 -3.16 -11.36
CA TYR A 52 20.60 -4.10 -10.52
C TYR A 52 19.82 -3.37 -9.45
N TYR A 53 18.75 -3.99 -8.99
CA TYR A 53 18.05 -3.53 -7.79
C TYR A 53 17.47 -4.69 -6.99
N MET A 54 17.48 -4.55 -5.67
CA MET A 54 16.67 -5.37 -4.77
C MET A 54 15.28 -4.75 -4.70
N ASN A 55 14.23 -5.55 -4.92
CA ASN A 55 12.85 -5.12 -4.74
C ASN A 55 12.26 -5.80 -3.51
N LYS A 56 11.80 -4.98 -2.54
CA LYS A 56 10.93 -5.44 -1.46
C LYS A 56 9.49 -5.28 -1.94
N PHE A 57 8.77 -6.37 -2.02
CA PHE A 57 7.38 -6.40 -2.45
C PHE A 57 6.50 -6.98 -1.35
N SER A 58 5.30 -6.41 -1.17
CA SER A 58 4.20 -7.03 -0.44
C SER A 58 2.85 -6.50 -0.94
N ASN A 59 1.78 -7.18 -0.58
CA ASN A 59 0.41 -6.68 -0.69
C ASN A 59 -0.40 -7.14 0.54
N LEU A 60 -1.69 -6.84 0.64
CA LEU A 60 -2.49 -7.19 1.83
C LEU A 60 -2.40 -8.66 2.24
N ASN A 61 -2.24 -9.57 1.28
CA ASN A 61 -2.32 -11.02 1.49
C ASN A 61 -0.98 -11.74 1.29
N THR A 62 0.07 -11.02 0.89
CA THR A 62 1.39 -11.58 0.62
C THR A 62 2.42 -10.97 1.53
N PRO A 63 3.03 -11.75 2.45
CA PRO A 63 4.18 -11.34 3.23
C PRO A 63 5.32 -10.84 2.35
N MET A 64 6.25 -10.09 2.96
CA MET A 64 7.36 -9.49 2.21
C MET A 64 8.13 -10.51 1.39
N LEU A 65 8.22 -10.25 0.09
CA LEU A 65 9.08 -10.95 -0.87
C LEU A 65 10.25 -10.03 -1.21
N ILE A 66 11.47 -10.57 -1.24
CA ILE A 66 12.66 -9.82 -1.67
C ILE A 66 13.28 -10.51 -2.88
N THR A 67 13.42 -9.77 -3.96
CA THR A 67 14.03 -10.24 -5.21
C THR A 67 15.20 -9.37 -5.61
N LEU A 68 16.21 -9.97 -6.24
CA LEU A 68 17.25 -9.28 -7.00
C LEU A 68 16.82 -9.25 -8.47
N ASN A 69 16.79 -8.07 -9.05
CA ASN A 69 16.36 -7.84 -10.43
C ASN A 69 17.42 -7.07 -11.20
N ASP A 70 17.46 -7.24 -12.51
CA ASP A 70 18.21 -6.35 -13.40
C ASP A 70 17.40 -5.07 -13.71
N ASN A 71 18.02 -4.12 -14.36
CA ASN A 71 17.42 -2.82 -14.70
C ASN A 71 16.41 -2.88 -15.86
N THR A 72 16.06 -4.07 -16.33
CA THR A 72 14.95 -4.31 -17.26
C THR A 72 13.69 -4.81 -16.52
N GLY A 73 13.81 -5.11 -15.22
CA GLY A 73 12.74 -5.66 -14.39
C GLY A 73 12.72 -7.19 -14.34
N LYS A 74 13.71 -7.86 -14.99
CA LYS A 74 13.82 -9.32 -14.93
C LYS A 74 14.35 -9.76 -13.57
N THR A 75 13.64 -10.65 -12.90
CA THR A 75 14.08 -11.27 -11.65
C THR A 75 15.24 -12.23 -11.93
N LEU A 76 16.38 -12.00 -11.29
CA LEU A 76 17.58 -12.83 -11.38
C LEU A 76 17.61 -13.86 -10.25
N LYS A 77 17.17 -13.46 -9.05
CA LYS A 77 17.15 -14.31 -7.87
C LYS A 77 16.08 -13.88 -6.89
N THR A 78 15.38 -14.84 -6.30
CA THR A 78 14.56 -14.60 -5.10
C THR A 78 15.45 -14.76 -3.86
N LEU A 79 15.48 -13.75 -3.01
CA LEU A 79 16.31 -13.69 -1.81
C LEU A 79 15.53 -14.08 -0.55
N LEU A 80 14.23 -13.76 -0.52
CA LEU A 80 13.33 -14.08 0.59
C LEU A 80 11.91 -14.33 0.04
N THR A 81 11.32 -15.47 0.39
CA THR A 81 9.93 -15.84 0.04
C THR A 81 8.98 -15.77 1.23
N ASN A 82 9.49 -15.89 2.45
CA ASN A 82 8.70 -16.04 3.68
C ASN A 82 7.75 -17.26 3.68
N ASP A 83 8.13 -18.35 3.01
CA ASP A 83 7.30 -19.55 2.90
C ASP A 83 6.96 -20.16 4.26
N GLN A 84 7.94 -20.23 5.17
CA GLN A 84 7.72 -20.72 6.54
C GLN A 84 6.71 -19.86 7.31
N LEU A 85 6.80 -18.53 7.19
CA LEU A 85 5.82 -17.60 7.77
C LEU A 85 4.44 -17.84 7.18
N THR A 86 4.34 -17.97 5.86
CA THR A 86 3.06 -18.23 5.17
C THR A 86 2.44 -19.54 5.63
N GLN A 87 3.24 -20.61 5.76
CA GLN A 87 2.78 -21.90 6.28
C GLN A 87 2.32 -21.79 7.74
N THR A 88 3.07 -21.10 8.58
CA THR A 88 2.70 -20.88 9.98
C THR A 88 1.38 -20.10 10.08
N LEU A 89 1.24 -19.00 9.31
CA LEU A 89 0.02 -18.19 9.30
C LEU A 89 -1.21 -18.95 8.82
N ALA A 90 -1.03 -19.92 7.91
CA ALA A 90 -2.13 -20.78 7.44
C ALA A 90 -2.70 -21.69 8.53
N THR A 91 -1.95 -21.94 9.61
CA THR A 91 -2.45 -22.71 10.78
C THR A 91 -3.33 -21.88 11.72
N TYR A 92 -3.31 -20.54 11.57
CA TYR A 92 -4.12 -19.61 12.36
C TYR A 92 -5.31 -19.12 11.55
N ALA A 93 -6.47 -19.08 12.16
CA ALA A 93 -7.65 -18.44 11.60
C ALA A 93 -7.56 -16.91 11.81
N LEU A 94 -6.84 -16.23 10.95
CA LEU A 94 -6.63 -14.78 11.07
C LEU A 94 -7.63 -13.98 10.24
N PRO A 95 -8.20 -12.91 10.82
CA PRO A 95 -8.98 -11.92 10.07
C PRO A 95 -8.19 -11.33 8.91
N LYS A 96 -8.85 -11.14 7.76
CA LYS A 96 -8.22 -10.57 6.56
C LYS A 96 -8.60 -9.12 6.38
N LYS A 97 -7.65 -8.31 5.92
CA LYS A 97 -7.92 -6.95 5.45
C LYS A 97 -8.57 -7.00 4.06
N GLU A 98 -9.57 -6.17 3.88
CA GLU A 98 -10.26 -5.94 2.61
C GLU A 98 -10.30 -4.45 2.32
N PHE A 99 -10.03 -4.03 1.08
CA PHE A 99 -10.23 -2.64 0.69
C PHE A 99 -11.70 -2.35 0.43
N PHE A 100 -12.11 -1.13 0.73
CA PHE A 100 -13.39 -0.57 0.35
C PHE A 100 -13.26 0.90 -0.04
N THR A 101 -14.27 1.43 -0.69
CA THR A 101 -14.41 2.85 -0.98
C THR A 101 -15.81 3.31 -0.62
N PHE A 102 -15.94 4.57 -0.25
CA PHE A 102 -17.24 5.21 -0.06
C PHE A 102 -17.16 6.68 -0.48
N LYS A 103 -18.33 7.31 -0.63
CA LYS A 103 -18.41 8.74 -0.91
C LYS A 103 -18.82 9.49 0.34
N THR A 104 -18.11 10.59 0.59
CA THR A 104 -18.50 11.56 1.63
C THR A 104 -19.78 12.29 1.26
N THR A 105 -20.37 13.02 2.18
CA THR A 105 -21.59 13.81 1.96
C THR A 105 -21.43 14.87 0.87
N ASP A 106 -20.21 15.37 0.65
CA ASP A 106 -19.85 16.31 -0.40
C ASP A 106 -19.30 15.64 -1.67
N GLY A 107 -19.47 14.30 -1.80
CA GLY A 107 -19.23 13.55 -3.03
C GLY A 107 -17.80 13.10 -3.27
N VAL A 108 -16.89 13.30 -2.32
CA VAL A 108 -15.49 12.85 -2.44
C VAL A 108 -15.40 11.35 -2.16
N THR A 109 -14.82 10.58 -3.07
CA THR A 109 -14.57 9.14 -2.84
C THR A 109 -13.33 8.97 -1.97
N LEU A 110 -13.46 8.26 -0.86
CA LEU A 110 -12.37 7.91 0.03
C LEU A 110 -12.04 6.41 -0.05
N ASN A 111 -10.78 6.07 0.23
CA ASN A 111 -10.31 4.70 0.34
C ASN A 111 -10.23 4.30 1.81
N GLY A 112 -10.61 3.06 2.09
CA GLY A 112 -10.45 2.46 3.41
C GLY A 112 -10.04 1.00 3.30
N TRP A 113 -9.61 0.45 4.42
CA TRP A 113 -9.54 -0.99 4.63
C TRP A 113 -10.39 -1.39 5.85
N MET A 114 -10.89 -2.63 5.83
CA MET A 114 -11.69 -3.20 6.87
C MET A 114 -11.19 -4.59 7.21
N MET A 115 -11.24 -4.95 8.49
CA MET A 115 -11.08 -6.32 8.99
C MET A 115 -12.34 -6.72 9.73
N LYS A 116 -12.88 -7.88 9.38
CA LYS A 116 -14.05 -8.48 10.03
C LYS A 116 -13.63 -9.66 10.91
N PRO A 117 -14.34 -9.95 12.00
CA PRO A 117 -14.15 -11.19 12.74
C PRO A 117 -14.27 -12.43 11.86
N MET A 118 -13.57 -13.51 12.20
CA MET A 118 -13.57 -14.74 11.40
C MET A 118 -14.97 -15.34 11.21
N ALA A 119 -15.81 -15.30 12.24
CA ALA A 119 -17.20 -15.76 12.20
C ALA A 119 -18.19 -14.60 11.95
N PHE A 120 -17.84 -13.68 11.05
CA PHE A 120 -18.68 -12.52 10.75
C PHE A 120 -20.03 -12.94 10.15
N ASP A 121 -21.10 -12.45 10.76
CA ASP A 121 -22.50 -12.65 10.36
C ASP A 121 -23.15 -11.28 10.13
N ALA A 122 -23.49 -10.98 8.89
CA ALA A 122 -24.04 -9.68 8.51
C ALA A 122 -25.40 -9.35 9.16
N SER A 123 -26.08 -10.34 9.75
CA SER A 123 -27.33 -10.14 10.50
C SER A 123 -27.11 -9.66 11.94
N LYS A 124 -25.86 -9.69 12.42
CA LYS A 124 -25.50 -9.31 13.79
C LYS A 124 -24.89 -7.92 13.83
N LYS A 125 -24.91 -7.33 15.02
CA LYS A 125 -24.20 -6.08 15.32
C LYS A 125 -22.86 -6.38 15.96
N TYR A 126 -21.83 -5.64 15.55
CA TYR A 126 -20.47 -5.77 16.07
C TYR A 126 -19.99 -4.42 16.61
N PRO A 127 -19.16 -4.43 17.65
CA PRO A 127 -18.44 -3.21 18.03
C PRO A 127 -17.49 -2.84 16.88
N VAL A 128 -17.44 -1.55 16.56
CA VAL A 128 -16.55 -1.01 15.49
C VAL A 128 -15.44 -0.23 16.15
N LEU A 129 -14.21 -0.53 15.75
CA LEU A 129 -13.04 0.24 16.13
C LEU A 129 -12.51 0.92 14.86
N MET A 130 -12.58 2.26 14.84
CA MET A 130 -12.02 3.06 13.76
C MET A 130 -10.61 3.51 14.13
N TYR A 131 -9.65 3.12 13.31
CA TYR A 131 -8.28 3.59 13.37
C TYR A 131 -8.06 4.65 12.31
N GLN A 132 -7.52 5.79 12.69
CA GLN A 132 -7.30 6.89 11.78
C GLN A 132 -6.13 7.75 12.25
N TYR A 133 -5.26 8.14 11.34
CA TYR A 133 -4.20 9.11 11.59
C TYR A 133 -4.53 10.48 10.97
N SER A 134 -4.91 10.49 9.69
CA SER A 134 -5.34 11.67 8.90
C SER A 134 -4.37 12.88 8.91
N GLY A 135 -3.11 12.67 9.27
CA GLY A 135 -2.11 13.74 9.24
C GLY A 135 -1.72 14.11 7.80
N PRO A 136 -1.33 15.39 7.55
CA PRO A 136 -0.90 15.81 6.23
C PRO A 136 0.22 14.94 5.66
N GLY A 137 0.07 14.50 4.40
CA GLY A 137 1.04 13.65 3.72
C GLY A 137 1.16 12.22 4.25
N SER A 138 0.40 11.85 5.30
CA SER A 138 0.36 10.47 5.80
C SER A 138 -0.50 9.59 4.90
N GLN A 139 -0.27 8.26 4.95
CA GLN A 139 -1.11 7.29 4.29
C GLN A 139 -1.16 6.01 5.11
N GLN A 140 -2.36 5.58 5.53
CA GLN A 140 -2.59 4.36 6.29
C GLN A 140 -3.23 3.26 5.44
N VAL A 141 -3.91 3.65 4.37
CA VAL A 141 -4.60 2.73 3.47
C VAL A 141 -3.69 2.41 2.28
N THR A 142 -2.85 1.40 2.46
CA THR A 142 -1.87 0.94 1.47
C THR A 142 -1.96 -0.55 1.25
N ASP A 143 -1.68 -1.00 0.02
CA ASP A 143 -1.62 -2.43 -0.34
C ASP A 143 -0.27 -3.01 0.13
N THR A 144 -0.16 -3.17 1.46
CA THR A 144 1.04 -3.64 2.15
C THR A 144 0.64 -4.68 3.19
N TRP A 145 1.43 -5.74 3.30
CA TRP A 145 1.21 -6.77 4.28
C TRP A 145 1.60 -6.31 5.69
N GLY A 146 0.84 -6.75 6.68
CA GLY A 146 1.16 -6.57 8.08
C GLY A 146 0.14 -7.26 8.97
N ILE A 147 0.63 -7.79 10.09
CA ILE A 147 -0.16 -8.28 11.23
C ILE A 147 0.20 -7.40 12.41
N SER A 148 -0.80 -6.84 13.06
CA SER A 148 -0.60 -5.95 14.19
C SER A 148 -1.79 -6.04 15.16
N TRP A 149 -1.93 -5.06 16.05
CA TRP A 149 -3.00 -5.00 17.03
C TRP A 149 -4.40 -4.99 16.40
N GLU A 150 -4.55 -4.47 15.17
CA GLU A 150 -5.84 -4.46 14.44
C GLU A 150 -6.31 -5.90 14.17
N THR A 151 -5.37 -6.79 13.81
CA THR A 151 -5.68 -8.22 13.60
C THR A 151 -6.15 -8.87 14.89
N TYR A 152 -5.49 -8.57 16.03
CA TYR A 152 -5.88 -9.04 17.32
C TYR A 152 -7.30 -8.56 17.70
N MET A 153 -7.59 -7.26 17.57
CA MET A 153 -8.93 -6.72 17.87
C MET A 153 -10.02 -7.35 17.00
N ALA A 154 -9.73 -7.59 15.72
CA ALA A 154 -10.66 -8.29 14.85
C ALA A 154 -10.87 -9.76 15.28
N SER A 155 -9.84 -10.42 15.82
CA SER A 155 -9.97 -11.76 16.41
C SER A 155 -10.84 -11.78 17.66
N GLU A 156 -10.82 -10.68 18.44
CA GLU A 156 -11.65 -10.48 19.65
C GLU A 156 -13.10 -10.04 19.31
N GLY A 157 -13.49 -10.06 18.05
CA GLY A 157 -14.87 -9.83 17.63
C GLY A 157 -15.20 -8.38 17.23
N PHE A 158 -14.23 -7.50 17.09
CA PHE A 158 -14.42 -6.15 16.57
C PHE A 158 -14.39 -6.12 15.04
N VAL A 159 -15.21 -5.26 14.44
CA VAL A 159 -14.96 -4.81 13.08
C VAL A 159 -13.98 -3.64 13.17
N VAL A 160 -12.78 -3.80 12.58
CA VAL A 160 -11.75 -2.75 12.59
C VAL A 160 -11.71 -2.09 11.22
N VAL A 161 -11.74 -0.77 11.18
CA VAL A 161 -11.74 0.02 9.94
C VAL A 161 -10.69 1.12 10.00
N CYS A 162 -10.14 1.46 8.85
CA CYS A 162 -9.26 2.61 8.66
C CYS A 162 -9.62 3.31 7.35
N VAL A 163 -9.57 4.63 7.36
CA VAL A 163 -9.88 5.47 6.19
C VAL A 163 -8.79 6.54 6.07
N ASP A 164 -8.34 6.78 4.84
CA ASP A 164 -7.52 7.95 4.52
C ASP A 164 -8.43 9.07 3.99
N GLY A 165 -8.68 10.05 4.85
CA GLY A 165 -9.42 11.26 4.52
C GLY A 165 -8.61 12.26 3.70
N ARG A 166 -9.25 13.36 3.32
CA ARG A 166 -8.57 14.48 2.65
C ARG A 166 -7.42 15.03 3.50
N GLY A 167 -6.36 15.46 2.85
CA GLY A 167 -5.10 15.87 3.48
C GLY A 167 -4.05 14.75 3.50
N THR A 168 -4.45 13.47 3.38
CA THR A 168 -3.50 12.36 3.31
C THR A 168 -2.83 12.27 1.94
N GLY A 169 -1.67 11.60 1.89
CA GLY A 169 -0.87 11.46 0.67
C GLY A 169 -1.40 10.43 -0.34
N GLY A 170 -0.69 10.31 -1.47
CA GLY A 170 -0.92 9.28 -2.46
C GLY A 170 -2.00 9.58 -3.52
N ARG A 171 -2.72 10.70 -3.40
CA ARG A 171 -3.83 11.06 -4.28
C ARG A 171 -3.64 12.40 -5.02
N GLY A 172 -2.41 12.88 -5.03
CA GLY A 172 -2.03 14.12 -5.70
C GLY A 172 -2.20 15.37 -4.83
N GLU A 173 -1.63 16.46 -5.33
CA GLU A 173 -1.45 17.71 -4.58
C GLU A 173 -2.77 18.33 -4.12
N ALA A 174 -3.79 18.36 -4.97
CA ALA A 174 -5.08 18.96 -4.64
C ALA A 174 -5.79 18.24 -3.49
N PHE A 175 -5.64 16.91 -3.39
CA PHE A 175 -6.20 16.12 -2.29
C PHE A 175 -5.39 16.30 -1.01
N GLU A 176 -4.06 16.33 -1.10
CA GLU A 176 -3.17 16.44 0.05
C GLU A 176 -3.16 17.86 0.65
N LYS A 177 -3.04 18.89 -0.19
CA LYS A 177 -2.92 20.27 0.25
C LYS A 177 -4.26 20.96 0.56
N CYS A 178 -5.40 20.30 0.35
CA CYS A 178 -6.71 20.92 0.61
C CYS A 178 -6.97 21.22 2.08
N THR A 179 -6.16 20.69 3.00
CA THR A 179 -6.21 20.97 4.44
C THR A 179 -5.15 21.99 4.89
N TYR A 180 -4.36 22.55 3.95
CA TYR A 180 -3.33 23.54 4.26
C TYR A 180 -3.93 24.76 4.96
N MET A 181 -3.35 25.14 6.11
CA MET A 181 -3.80 26.20 7.02
C MET A 181 -5.26 26.05 7.53
N ASN A 182 -5.88 24.86 7.35
CA ASN A 182 -7.25 24.60 7.77
C ASN A 182 -7.40 23.13 8.20
N ILE A 183 -6.49 22.68 9.07
CA ILE A 183 -6.46 21.32 9.61
C ILE A 183 -7.65 21.09 10.55
N GLY A 184 -8.20 19.86 10.52
CA GLY A 184 -9.29 19.41 11.39
C GLY A 184 -10.68 19.64 10.84
N VAL A 185 -10.85 20.41 9.78
CA VAL A 185 -12.18 20.73 9.22
C VAL A 185 -12.64 19.67 8.22
N LYS A 186 -11.80 19.35 7.23
CA LYS A 186 -12.15 18.35 6.21
C LYS A 186 -12.01 16.95 6.75
N GLU A 187 -10.97 16.71 7.52
CA GLU A 187 -10.70 15.42 8.17
C GLU A 187 -11.87 14.99 9.10
N ALA A 188 -12.49 15.96 9.79
CA ALA A 188 -13.65 15.69 10.66
C ALA A 188 -14.96 15.45 9.87
N ARG A 189 -15.02 15.85 8.60
CA ARG A 189 -16.19 15.62 7.72
C ARG A 189 -16.10 14.33 6.95
N ASP A 190 -14.88 13.87 6.69
CA ASP A 190 -14.60 12.68 5.92
C ASP A 190 -14.86 11.41 6.73
#